data_0537b58751791cdbedb47f6ab773442c
#
_entry.id   0537b58751791cdbedb47f6ab773442c
#
_cell.length_a   1.000
_cell.length_b   1.000
_cell.length_c   1.000
_cell.angle_alpha   90.00
_cell.angle_beta   90.00
_cell.angle_gamma   90.00
#
_symmetry.space_group_name_H-M   'P 1'
#
loop_
_entity.id
_entity.type
_entity.pdbx_description
1 polymer ?
#
loop_
_entity_poly.entity_id
_entity_poly.type
_entity_poly.pdbx_seq_one_letter_code
_entity_poly.pdbx_strand_id
1 'polypeptide(L)'
;MTHRNGYRARDWDTRAGTIELAIPRLRQGSYLPSMLEPRRRAEKALTAVIAQCYVEGVSTRRVDDVARAMGLDGISKSQVSRVCAELDELVAAWRNRPLDAGPYGFVWLDALIIKVREHGRVVNTAALVATGVNADGHREILGLDVGAAEDGAAWTAFLRSLVARGLAGVKLVCSDAHQGLKDAVAAVLDGACWQRCRTHFMRNLLVKVPRHAQAMVASLVRTIFAQERPEDAWAQLEQVVEQLRAGRFGDAAELLEQAAQDVLAYTGFPRDVWRKAWSNNPQERLNKEIRRRSDVVGLFPSREAVIRLVGAVLAEQHDEWAVGRRYLAIETIKISQTTVIEEVPQLQAATA
;
A
#
# COMPACT_ATOMS: atom_id res chain seq x y z
N MET A 1 36.99 22.09 -39.46
CA MET A 1 36.90 20.59 -39.37
C MET A 1 38.00 20.08 -38.44
N THR A 2 37.63 19.28 -37.40
CA THR A 2 38.59 18.68 -36.49
C THR A 2 39.03 17.30 -37.01
N HIS A 3 40.32 17.05 -37.04
CA HIS A 3 40.84 15.77 -37.49
C HIS A 3 40.92 14.74 -36.35
N ARG A 4 40.69 13.45 -36.67
CA ARG A 4 40.78 12.31 -35.74
C ARG A 4 42.21 12.09 -35.34
N ASN A 5 42.44 11.78 -34.04
CA ASN A 5 43.71 11.42 -33.45
C ASN A 5 43.62 10.07 -32.69
N GLY A 6 43.43 8.98 -33.46
CA GLY A 6 43.27 7.64 -32.91
C GLY A 6 41.88 7.36 -32.31
N TYR A 7 41.84 6.28 -31.47
CA TYR A 7 40.67 5.80 -30.78
C TYR A 7 40.97 5.61 -29.30
N ARG A 8 39.92 5.63 -28.48
CA ARG A 8 39.97 5.12 -27.10
C ARG A 8 39.02 3.94 -27.00
N ALA A 9 39.49 2.85 -26.38
CA ALA A 9 38.65 1.72 -26.02
C ALA A 9 37.73 2.09 -24.88
N ARG A 10 36.50 1.59 -24.95
CA ARG A 10 35.53 1.69 -23.89
C ARG A 10 34.60 0.48 -23.93
N ASP A 11 34.57 -0.30 -22.82
CA ASP A 11 33.64 -1.39 -22.68
C ASP A 11 32.20 -0.86 -22.56
N TRP A 12 31.29 -1.54 -23.23
CA TRP A 12 29.86 -1.23 -23.24
C TRP A 12 29.05 -2.50 -23.00
N ASP A 13 28.37 -2.56 -21.85
CA ASP A 13 27.59 -3.71 -21.43
C ASP A 13 26.22 -3.63 -22.09
N THR A 14 25.87 -4.65 -22.86
CA THR A 14 24.58 -4.80 -23.56
C THR A 14 23.91 -6.10 -23.15
N ARG A 15 22.63 -6.25 -23.45
CA ARG A 15 21.90 -7.52 -23.29
C ARG A 15 22.45 -8.70 -24.10
N ALA A 16 23.35 -8.43 -25.06
CA ALA A 16 24.03 -9.45 -25.87
C ALA A 16 25.47 -9.71 -25.39
N GLY A 17 25.87 -9.13 -24.27
CA GLY A 17 27.23 -9.22 -23.71
C GLY A 17 27.97 -7.89 -23.72
N THR A 18 29.21 -7.89 -23.18
CA THR A 18 30.09 -6.72 -23.18
C THR A 18 30.77 -6.60 -24.53
N ILE A 19 30.70 -5.42 -25.15
CA ILE A 19 31.36 -5.08 -26.40
C ILE A 19 32.38 -3.95 -26.17
N GLU A 20 33.55 -4.07 -26.80
CA GLU A 20 34.55 -3.01 -26.78
C GLU A 20 34.25 -1.99 -27.89
N LEU A 21 34.01 -0.74 -27.51
CA LEU A 21 33.79 0.36 -28.44
C LEU A 21 35.08 1.13 -28.71
N ALA A 22 35.43 1.31 -29.97
CA ALA A 22 36.52 2.18 -30.40
C ALA A 22 35.99 3.62 -30.63
N ILE A 23 36.02 4.46 -29.60
CA ILE A 23 35.52 5.84 -29.69
C ILE A 23 36.61 6.76 -30.27
N PRO A 24 36.33 7.50 -31.37
CA PRO A 24 37.31 8.40 -31.96
C PRO A 24 37.77 9.50 -30.99
N ARG A 25 39.07 9.75 -30.94
CA ARG A 25 39.67 10.92 -30.28
C ARG A 25 39.80 12.04 -31.31
N LEU A 26 39.44 13.25 -30.94
CA LEU A 26 39.65 14.45 -31.75
C LEU A 26 40.96 15.13 -31.31
N ARG A 27 41.62 15.80 -32.23
CA ARG A 27 42.82 16.62 -31.92
C ARG A 27 42.45 17.84 -31.07
N GLN A 28 41.23 18.38 -31.28
CA GLN A 28 40.70 19.48 -30.51
C GLN A 28 39.21 19.14 -30.16
N GLY A 29 38.83 19.32 -28.89
CA GLY A 29 37.53 18.99 -28.38
C GLY A 29 37.33 17.50 -27.96
N SER A 30 36.13 17.12 -27.63
CA SER A 30 35.74 15.76 -27.29
C SER A 30 34.59 15.27 -28.15
N TYR A 31 34.57 14.00 -28.47
CA TYR A 31 33.48 13.34 -29.17
C TYR A 31 32.93 12.18 -28.30
N LEU A 32 31.63 12.17 -28.13
CA LEU A 32 30.89 11.04 -27.58
C LEU A 32 29.72 10.74 -28.51
N PRO A 33 29.59 9.50 -29.03
CA PRO A 33 28.43 9.12 -29.85
C PRO A 33 27.12 9.42 -29.13
N SER A 34 26.13 9.94 -29.83
CA SER A 34 24.82 10.33 -29.25
C SER A 34 24.04 9.17 -28.63
N MET A 35 24.34 7.93 -29.06
CA MET A 35 23.76 6.71 -28.50
C MET A 35 24.32 6.34 -27.12
N LEU A 36 25.46 6.94 -26.73
CA LEU A 36 26.13 6.66 -25.48
C LEU A 36 25.91 7.79 -24.50
N GLU A 37 25.48 7.47 -23.30
CA GLU A 37 25.43 8.44 -22.21
C GLU A 37 26.81 8.64 -21.56
N PRO A 38 27.20 9.88 -21.23
CA PRO A 38 28.42 10.14 -20.49
C PRO A 38 28.44 9.36 -19.17
N ARG A 39 29.57 8.68 -18.89
CA ARG A 39 29.82 7.92 -17.66
C ARG A 39 28.96 6.66 -17.47
N ARG A 40 28.10 6.26 -18.40
CA ARG A 40 27.38 4.97 -18.34
C ARG A 40 28.15 3.90 -19.12
N ARG A 41 28.21 2.67 -18.58
CA ARG A 41 28.81 1.50 -19.22
C ARG A 41 27.78 0.48 -19.69
N ALA A 42 26.55 0.56 -19.19
CA ALA A 42 25.49 -0.38 -19.47
C ALA A 42 24.38 0.24 -20.35
N GLU A 43 23.80 -0.60 -21.17
CA GLU A 43 22.60 -0.26 -21.94
C GLU A 43 21.43 0.02 -21.02
N LYS A 44 20.56 1.02 -21.34
CA LYS A 44 19.35 1.32 -20.54
C LYS A 44 18.44 0.12 -20.36
N ALA A 45 18.31 -0.72 -21.41
CA ALA A 45 17.49 -1.93 -21.35
C ALA A 45 18.02 -2.92 -20.29
N LEU A 46 19.33 -3.06 -20.15
CA LEU A 46 19.93 -3.91 -19.12
C LEU A 46 19.70 -3.37 -17.72
N THR A 47 19.87 -2.05 -17.53
CA THR A 47 19.59 -1.38 -16.26
C THR A 47 18.12 -1.58 -15.86
N ALA A 48 17.19 -1.46 -16.81
CA ALA A 48 15.77 -1.69 -16.58
C ALA A 48 15.47 -3.15 -16.17
N VAL A 49 16.09 -4.16 -16.82
CA VAL A 49 15.92 -5.57 -16.44
C VAL A 49 16.46 -5.82 -15.03
N ILE A 50 17.59 -5.26 -14.66
CA ILE A 50 18.16 -5.39 -13.30
C ILE A 50 17.24 -4.73 -12.27
N ALA A 51 16.73 -3.53 -12.58
CA ALA A 51 15.77 -2.83 -11.72
C ALA A 51 14.49 -3.64 -11.55
N GLN A 52 13.97 -4.21 -12.63
CA GLN A 52 12.79 -5.06 -12.60
C GLN A 52 13.03 -6.33 -11.76
N CYS A 53 14.17 -7.01 -11.94
CA CYS A 53 14.53 -8.16 -11.11
C CYS A 53 14.57 -7.78 -9.61
N TYR A 54 15.10 -6.60 -9.28
CA TYR A 54 15.14 -6.10 -7.91
C TYR A 54 13.73 -5.88 -7.35
N VAL A 55 12.87 -5.20 -8.11
CA VAL A 55 11.47 -4.92 -7.74
C VAL A 55 10.66 -6.21 -7.61
N GLU A 56 10.90 -7.20 -8.47
CA GLU A 56 10.29 -8.54 -8.39
C GLU A 56 10.74 -9.36 -7.16
N GLY A 57 11.67 -8.84 -6.37
CA GLY A 57 12.21 -9.52 -5.20
C GLY A 57 13.16 -10.66 -5.55
N VAL A 58 13.81 -10.59 -6.70
CA VAL A 58 14.89 -11.52 -7.05
C VAL A 58 16.10 -11.21 -6.17
N SER A 59 16.65 -12.21 -5.47
CA SER A 59 17.83 -11.99 -4.63
C SER A 59 19.02 -11.47 -5.44
N THR A 60 19.88 -10.66 -4.80
CA THR A 60 21.07 -10.10 -5.48
C THR A 60 21.97 -11.15 -6.13
N ARG A 61 22.05 -12.37 -5.56
CA ARG A 61 22.76 -13.51 -6.18
C ARG A 61 22.11 -13.94 -7.48
N ARG A 62 20.78 -14.07 -7.51
CA ARG A 62 20.04 -14.42 -8.72
C ARG A 62 20.07 -13.31 -9.76
N VAL A 63 20.10 -12.04 -9.33
CA VAL A 63 20.29 -10.90 -10.25
C VAL A 63 21.68 -11.00 -10.91
N ASP A 64 22.71 -11.38 -10.16
CA ASP A 64 24.05 -11.63 -10.69
C ASP A 64 24.07 -12.82 -11.67
N ASP A 65 23.35 -13.91 -11.35
CA ASP A 65 23.18 -15.06 -12.24
C ASP A 65 22.45 -14.68 -13.55
N VAL A 66 21.40 -13.84 -13.47
CA VAL A 66 20.71 -13.31 -14.65
C VAL A 66 21.66 -12.46 -15.49
N ALA A 67 22.43 -11.58 -14.88
CA ALA A 67 23.41 -10.77 -15.58
C ALA A 67 24.45 -11.62 -16.31
N ARG A 68 24.97 -12.66 -15.64
CA ARG A 68 25.92 -13.62 -16.26
C ARG A 68 25.28 -14.42 -17.40
N ALA A 69 24.02 -14.84 -17.23
CA ALA A 69 23.27 -15.51 -18.31
C ALA A 69 23.05 -14.61 -19.53
N MET A 70 23.07 -13.29 -19.34
CA MET A 70 23.03 -12.29 -20.39
C MET A 70 24.42 -11.95 -20.96
N GLY A 71 25.47 -12.69 -20.58
CA GLY A 71 26.83 -12.53 -21.10
C GLY A 71 27.65 -11.43 -20.40
N LEU A 72 27.25 -11.00 -19.21
CA LEU A 72 28.01 -10.06 -18.39
C LEU A 72 28.92 -10.81 -17.42
N ASP A 73 30.08 -10.23 -17.05
CA ASP A 73 31.00 -10.79 -16.02
C ASP A 73 30.40 -10.72 -14.60
N GLY A 74 29.15 -10.25 -14.45
CA GLY A 74 28.44 -10.03 -13.22
C GLY A 74 28.05 -8.56 -13.02
N ILE A 75 27.35 -8.26 -11.93
CA ILE A 75 26.94 -6.90 -11.59
C ILE A 75 27.93 -6.30 -10.58
N SER A 76 28.59 -5.22 -10.95
CA SER A 76 29.48 -4.50 -10.04
C SER A 76 28.68 -3.79 -8.94
N LYS A 77 29.28 -3.62 -7.74
CA LYS A 77 28.68 -2.85 -6.64
C LYS A 77 28.27 -1.43 -7.08
N SER A 78 29.04 -0.81 -7.97
CA SER A 78 28.75 0.52 -8.49
C SER A 78 27.53 0.54 -9.42
N GLN A 79 27.27 -0.54 -10.17
CA GLN A 79 26.07 -0.67 -10.99
C GLN A 79 24.82 -0.85 -10.10
N VAL A 80 24.90 -1.73 -9.09
CA VAL A 80 23.81 -1.90 -8.11
C VAL A 80 23.48 -0.58 -7.41
N SER A 81 24.51 0.15 -6.95
CA SER A 81 24.31 1.45 -6.28
C SER A 81 23.62 2.47 -7.20
N ARG A 82 23.94 2.46 -8.49
CA ARG A 82 23.32 3.34 -9.47
C ARG A 82 21.86 3.01 -9.73
N VAL A 83 21.54 1.73 -9.92
CA VAL A 83 20.15 1.25 -10.04
C VAL A 83 19.34 1.62 -8.80
N CYS A 84 19.91 1.44 -7.62
CA CYS A 84 19.26 1.86 -6.38
C CYS A 84 18.99 3.37 -6.34
N ALA A 85 19.94 4.21 -6.77
CA ALA A 85 19.76 5.66 -6.81
C ALA A 85 18.66 6.07 -7.82
N GLU A 86 18.64 5.46 -9.01
CA GLU A 86 17.58 5.70 -10.00
C GLU A 86 16.18 5.30 -9.47
N LEU A 87 16.08 4.17 -8.76
CA LEU A 87 14.84 3.76 -8.09
C LEU A 87 14.45 4.71 -6.94
N ASP A 88 15.41 5.19 -6.17
CA ASP A 88 15.15 6.16 -5.10
C ASP A 88 14.54 7.46 -5.66
N GLU A 89 15.05 7.97 -6.79
CA GLU A 89 14.52 9.15 -7.47
C GLU A 89 13.08 8.91 -7.97
N LEU A 90 12.82 7.76 -8.62
CA LEU A 90 11.49 7.39 -9.11
C LEU A 90 10.48 7.26 -7.95
N VAL A 91 10.87 6.55 -6.90
CA VAL A 91 10.03 6.36 -5.73
C VAL A 91 9.78 7.69 -5.01
N ALA A 92 10.79 8.55 -4.89
CA ALA A 92 10.63 9.86 -4.28
C ALA A 92 9.69 10.76 -5.07
N ALA A 93 9.80 10.79 -6.41
CA ALA A 93 8.89 11.53 -7.28
C ALA A 93 7.44 11.03 -7.12
N TRP A 94 7.24 9.70 -7.14
CA TRP A 94 5.93 9.10 -6.96
C TRP A 94 5.34 9.36 -5.56
N ARG A 95 6.13 9.23 -4.49
CA ARG A 95 5.69 9.47 -3.11
C ARG A 95 5.26 10.92 -2.86
N ASN A 96 5.94 11.88 -3.50
CA ASN A 96 5.71 13.31 -3.30
C ASN A 96 4.77 13.93 -4.36
N ARG A 97 4.20 13.13 -5.26
CA ARG A 97 3.30 13.65 -6.29
C ARG A 97 2.07 14.31 -5.66
N PRO A 98 1.47 15.33 -6.30
CA PRO A 98 0.18 15.88 -5.91
C PRO A 98 -0.92 14.80 -5.92
N LEU A 99 -1.90 14.95 -5.04
CA LEU A 99 -3.14 14.15 -5.02
C LEU A 99 -4.26 15.03 -5.57
N ASP A 100 -4.25 15.25 -6.88
CA ASP A 100 -5.10 16.21 -7.60
C ASP A 100 -6.31 15.57 -8.30
N ALA A 101 -6.40 14.23 -8.28
CA ALA A 101 -7.54 13.49 -8.84
C ALA A 101 -8.73 13.33 -7.85
N GLY A 102 -8.72 14.08 -6.73
CA GLY A 102 -9.78 14.07 -5.73
C GLY A 102 -11.10 14.68 -6.21
N PRO A 103 -12.15 14.60 -5.39
CA PRO A 103 -12.17 14.15 -4.00
C PRO A 103 -11.99 12.64 -3.85
N TYR A 104 -11.32 12.22 -2.77
CA TYR A 104 -11.08 10.81 -2.42
C TYR A 104 -12.06 10.36 -1.34
N GLY A 105 -13.29 10.04 -1.70
CA GLY A 105 -14.36 9.75 -0.74
C GLY A 105 -14.09 8.54 0.16
N PHE A 106 -13.36 7.54 -0.33
CA PHE A 106 -13.08 6.29 0.38
C PHE A 106 -11.58 6.05 0.44
N VAL A 107 -11.08 5.81 1.66
CA VAL A 107 -9.66 5.57 1.94
C VAL A 107 -9.50 4.29 2.74
N TRP A 108 -8.50 3.49 2.43
CA TRP A 108 -8.08 2.31 3.19
C TRP A 108 -6.67 2.55 3.72
N LEU A 109 -6.48 2.30 5.00
CA LEU A 109 -5.20 2.44 5.70
C LEU A 109 -4.77 1.09 6.27
N ASP A 110 -3.51 0.77 6.13
CA ASP A 110 -2.92 -0.44 6.72
C ASP A 110 -1.43 -0.26 6.97
N ALA A 111 -0.88 -1.07 7.86
CA ALA A 111 0.54 -1.11 8.16
C ALA A 111 1.13 -2.50 7.98
N LEU A 112 2.36 -2.54 7.49
CA LEU A 112 3.15 -3.75 7.35
C LEU A 112 4.37 -3.68 8.26
N ILE A 113 4.54 -4.66 9.12
CA ILE A 113 5.74 -4.76 9.95
C ILE A 113 6.85 -5.41 9.14
N ILE A 114 7.97 -4.70 9.00
CA ILE A 114 9.15 -5.09 8.23
C ILE A 114 10.39 -4.99 9.14
N LYS A 115 11.27 -5.98 9.04
CA LYS A 115 12.51 -6.01 9.82
C LYS A 115 13.61 -5.20 9.14
N VAL A 116 14.20 -4.29 9.90
CA VAL A 116 15.27 -3.39 9.42
C VAL A 116 16.45 -3.45 10.39
N ARG A 117 17.65 -3.29 9.88
CA ARG A 117 18.87 -3.14 10.69
C ARG A 117 19.13 -1.66 10.96
N GLU A 118 19.02 -1.26 12.24
CA GLU A 118 19.32 0.09 12.69
C GLU A 118 20.32 0.04 13.84
N HIS A 119 21.39 0.84 13.76
CA HIS A 119 22.42 0.91 14.79
C HIS A 119 22.96 -0.47 15.24
N GLY A 120 23.13 -1.38 14.28
CA GLY A 120 23.61 -2.75 14.52
C GLY A 120 22.57 -3.73 15.10
N ARG A 121 21.33 -3.30 15.34
CA ARG A 121 20.24 -4.13 15.88
C ARG A 121 19.16 -4.38 14.82
N VAL A 122 18.43 -5.48 14.96
CA VAL A 122 17.24 -5.76 14.17
C VAL A 122 16.05 -5.15 14.89
N VAL A 123 15.35 -4.22 14.21
CA VAL A 123 14.15 -3.58 14.73
C VAL A 123 12.97 -3.84 13.78
N ASN A 124 11.77 -3.89 14.34
CA ASN A 124 10.55 -3.89 13.54
C ASN A 124 10.20 -2.45 13.21
N THR A 125 9.98 -2.17 11.92
CA THR A 125 9.49 -0.88 11.44
C THR A 125 8.11 -1.05 10.83
N ALA A 126 7.31 0.00 10.84
CA ALA A 126 5.97 0.00 10.24
C ALA A 126 6.01 0.72 8.89
N ALA A 127 5.69 0.00 7.82
CA ALA A 127 5.41 0.58 6.51
C ALA A 127 3.92 0.92 6.43
N LEU A 128 3.57 2.21 6.52
CA LEU A 128 2.22 2.74 6.47
C LEU A 128 1.82 2.95 5.02
N VAL A 129 0.69 2.38 4.61
CA VAL A 129 0.20 2.46 3.23
C VAL A 129 -1.23 2.99 3.22
N ALA A 130 -1.48 3.96 2.35
CA ALA A 130 -2.81 4.50 2.10
C ALA A 130 -3.23 4.26 0.65
N THR A 131 -4.45 3.77 0.46
CA THR A 131 -5.10 3.66 -0.84
C THR A 131 -6.44 4.38 -0.81
N GLY A 132 -6.90 4.86 -1.95
CA GLY A 132 -8.18 5.55 -2.06
C GLY A 132 -8.85 5.33 -3.40
N VAL A 133 -10.06 5.89 -3.54
CA VAL A 133 -10.77 5.96 -4.81
C VAL A 133 -10.92 7.42 -5.19
N ASN A 134 -10.44 7.77 -6.37
CA ASN A 134 -10.48 9.12 -6.92
C ASN A 134 -11.87 9.49 -7.49
N ALA A 135 -12.01 10.73 -7.95
CA ALA A 135 -13.28 11.26 -8.49
C ALA A 135 -13.79 10.48 -9.72
N ASP A 136 -12.89 9.86 -10.49
CA ASP A 136 -13.23 9.07 -11.68
C ASP A 136 -13.56 7.60 -11.36
N GLY A 137 -13.48 7.21 -10.10
CA GLY A 137 -13.80 5.85 -9.63
C GLY A 137 -12.66 4.86 -9.72
N HIS A 138 -11.45 5.31 -10.03
CA HIS A 138 -10.26 4.45 -10.03
C HIS A 138 -9.63 4.38 -8.65
N ARG A 139 -9.02 3.23 -8.35
CA ARG A 139 -8.20 3.11 -7.15
C ARG A 139 -6.84 3.75 -7.38
N GLU A 140 -6.38 4.42 -6.35
CA GLU A 140 -5.03 4.98 -6.29
C GLU A 140 -4.32 4.59 -5.00
N ILE A 141 -3.02 4.39 -5.08
CA ILE A 141 -2.17 4.30 -3.90
C ILE A 141 -1.78 5.74 -3.54
N LEU A 142 -2.31 6.26 -2.44
CA LEU A 142 -2.15 7.66 -2.05
C LEU A 142 -0.78 7.95 -1.45
N GLY A 143 -0.18 6.97 -0.77
CA GLY A 143 1.14 7.16 -0.19
C GLY A 143 1.70 5.95 0.54
N LEU A 144 2.97 6.09 0.85
CA LEU A 144 3.79 5.18 1.66
C LEU A 144 4.64 6.01 2.62
N ASP A 145 4.71 5.59 3.87
CA ASP A 145 5.73 6.05 4.81
C ASP A 145 6.29 4.89 5.64
N VAL A 146 7.50 5.05 6.20
CA VAL A 146 8.16 4.02 7.02
C VAL A 146 8.57 4.63 8.35
N GLY A 147 7.79 4.31 9.37
CA GLY A 147 8.01 4.77 10.75
C GLY A 147 8.75 3.77 11.63
N ALA A 148 9.24 4.24 12.79
CA ALA A 148 9.87 3.38 13.79
C ALA A 148 8.89 2.36 14.38
N ALA A 149 7.62 2.75 14.53
CA ALA A 149 6.54 1.95 15.07
C ALA A 149 5.21 2.33 14.38
N GLU A 150 4.22 1.48 14.52
CA GLU A 150 2.85 1.80 14.20
C GLU A 150 2.21 2.47 15.44
N ASP A 151 2.30 3.79 15.54
CA ASP A 151 1.73 4.57 16.63
C ASP A 151 0.91 5.77 16.12
N GLY A 152 0.22 6.46 17.03
CA GLY A 152 -0.63 7.60 16.71
C GLY A 152 0.15 8.77 16.10
N ALA A 153 1.40 8.98 16.51
CA ALA A 153 2.25 10.04 15.98
C ALA A 153 2.64 9.78 14.53
N ALA A 154 3.04 8.55 14.21
CA ALA A 154 3.38 8.14 12.85
C ALA A 154 2.15 8.24 11.92
N TRP A 155 0.97 7.76 12.35
CA TRP A 155 -0.26 7.89 11.60
C TRP A 155 -0.67 9.35 11.38
N THR A 156 -0.58 10.19 12.42
CA THR A 156 -0.90 11.62 12.32
C THR A 156 0.02 12.33 11.33
N ALA A 157 1.33 12.10 11.41
CA ALA A 157 2.31 12.67 10.48
C ALA A 157 2.04 12.21 9.04
N PHE A 158 1.78 10.92 8.85
CA PHE A 158 1.47 10.36 7.54
C PHE A 158 0.21 10.96 6.93
N LEU A 159 -0.91 11.00 7.66
CA LEU A 159 -2.17 11.58 7.18
C LEU A 159 -2.01 13.08 6.87
N ARG A 160 -1.32 13.84 7.71
CA ARG A 160 -1.00 15.26 7.42
C ARG A 160 -0.21 15.42 6.13
N SER A 161 0.74 14.53 5.86
CA SER A 161 1.51 14.55 4.61
C SER A 161 0.63 14.31 3.38
N LEU A 162 -0.38 13.43 3.49
CA LEU A 162 -1.34 13.18 2.42
C LEU A 162 -2.25 14.41 2.19
N VAL A 163 -2.73 15.04 3.27
CA VAL A 163 -3.54 16.27 3.18
C VAL A 163 -2.73 17.41 2.56
N ALA A 164 -1.46 17.58 2.95
CA ALA A 164 -0.57 18.59 2.37
C ALA A 164 -0.32 18.37 0.87
N ARG A 165 -0.45 17.13 0.38
CA ARG A 165 -0.34 16.77 -1.04
C ARG A 165 -1.67 16.86 -1.80
N GLY A 166 -2.78 17.20 -1.14
CA GLY A 166 -4.09 17.38 -1.76
C GLY A 166 -5.15 16.34 -1.42
N LEU A 167 -4.91 15.43 -0.46
CA LEU A 167 -5.97 14.52 0.00
C LEU A 167 -7.13 15.32 0.59
N ALA A 168 -8.28 15.25 -0.04
CA ALA A 168 -9.48 15.98 0.36
C ALA A 168 -10.76 15.19 0.07
N GLY A 169 -11.86 15.56 0.74
CA GLY A 169 -13.20 15.00 0.52
C GLY A 169 -13.38 13.58 1.06
N VAL A 170 -12.57 13.15 2.02
CA VAL A 170 -12.66 11.82 2.63
C VAL A 170 -13.95 11.72 3.43
N LYS A 171 -14.77 10.70 3.14
CA LYS A 171 -16.03 10.41 3.83
C LYS A 171 -15.94 9.16 4.70
N LEU A 172 -15.17 8.16 4.27
CA LEU A 172 -15.00 6.91 5.00
C LEU A 172 -13.55 6.45 4.95
N VAL A 173 -13.02 6.12 6.12
CA VAL A 173 -11.71 5.48 6.28
C VAL A 173 -11.89 4.08 6.81
N CYS A 174 -11.41 3.06 6.08
CA CYS A 174 -11.43 1.67 6.54
C CYS A 174 -10.03 1.24 6.98
N SER A 175 -9.92 0.71 8.21
CA SER A 175 -8.66 0.19 8.73
C SER A 175 -8.88 -0.90 9.78
N ASP A 176 -7.80 -1.48 10.32
CA ASP A 176 -7.85 -2.28 11.53
C ASP A 176 -8.08 -1.38 12.77
N ALA A 177 -8.47 -2.00 13.87
CA ALA A 177 -8.75 -1.31 15.13
C ALA A 177 -7.44 -1.02 15.89
N HIS A 178 -6.73 -0.02 15.45
CA HIS A 178 -5.59 0.57 16.15
C HIS A 178 -5.98 1.94 16.70
N GLN A 179 -5.94 2.12 18.03
CA GLN A 179 -6.46 3.34 18.66
C GLN A 179 -5.75 4.59 18.14
N GLY A 180 -4.42 4.58 18.06
CA GLY A 180 -3.66 5.72 17.55
C GLY A 180 -3.98 6.07 16.09
N LEU A 181 -4.38 5.10 15.26
CA LEU A 181 -4.86 5.36 13.91
C LEU A 181 -6.24 6.00 13.91
N LYS A 182 -7.18 5.49 14.74
CA LYS A 182 -8.53 6.05 14.89
C LYS A 182 -8.46 7.52 15.34
N ASP A 183 -7.61 7.80 16.34
CA ASP A 183 -7.39 9.15 16.85
C ASP A 183 -6.77 10.08 15.79
N ALA A 184 -5.82 9.57 15.01
CA ALA A 184 -5.20 10.32 13.92
C ALA A 184 -6.20 10.63 12.78
N VAL A 185 -7.08 9.70 12.44
CA VAL A 185 -8.16 9.92 11.46
C VAL A 185 -9.09 11.02 11.95
N ALA A 186 -9.56 10.95 13.18
CA ALA A 186 -10.45 11.97 13.77
C ALA A 186 -9.79 13.36 13.85
N ALA A 187 -8.49 13.42 14.12
CA ALA A 187 -7.75 14.67 14.25
C ALA A 187 -7.35 15.33 12.92
N VAL A 188 -7.22 14.57 11.83
CA VAL A 188 -6.64 15.05 10.56
C VAL A 188 -7.66 15.06 9.42
N LEU A 189 -8.60 14.13 9.39
CA LEU A 189 -9.59 13.97 8.32
C LEU A 189 -10.97 14.37 8.84
N ASP A 190 -11.17 15.67 9.02
CA ASP A 190 -12.42 16.21 9.55
C ASP A 190 -13.66 15.76 8.76
N GLY A 191 -14.68 15.31 9.47
CA GLY A 191 -15.95 14.81 8.91
C GLY A 191 -15.86 13.42 8.25
N ALA A 192 -14.72 12.71 8.34
CA ALA A 192 -14.60 11.34 7.88
C ALA A 192 -15.09 10.33 8.93
N CYS A 193 -16.00 9.42 8.53
CA CYS A 193 -16.35 8.27 9.35
C CYS A 193 -15.24 7.23 9.35
N TRP A 194 -15.07 6.55 10.49
CA TRP A 194 -14.16 5.42 10.58
C TRP A 194 -14.93 4.09 10.52
N GLN A 195 -14.50 3.22 9.62
CA GLN A 195 -14.99 1.85 9.44
C GLN A 195 -13.96 0.87 9.97
N ARG A 196 -14.31 0.10 10.98
CA ARG A 196 -13.50 -1.03 11.40
C ARG A 196 -13.53 -2.14 10.36
N CYS A 197 -12.39 -2.60 9.90
CA CYS A 197 -12.30 -3.67 8.93
C CYS A 197 -13.00 -4.95 9.43
N ARG A 198 -14.04 -5.38 8.71
CA ARG A 198 -14.82 -6.58 9.03
C ARG A 198 -13.98 -7.85 9.16
N THR A 199 -12.97 -8.01 8.32
CA THR A 199 -12.12 -9.19 8.32
C THR A 199 -11.29 -9.27 9.59
N HIS A 200 -10.65 -8.16 9.99
CA HIS A 200 -9.89 -8.09 11.24
C HIS A 200 -10.81 -8.18 12.46
N PHE A 201 -11.95 -7.50 12.41
CA PHE A 201 -12.96 -7.63 13.48
C PHE A 201 -13.40 -9.08 13.69
N MET A 202 -13.77 -9.81 12.62
CA MET A 202 -14.14 -11.21 12.72
C MET A 202 -13.04 -12.07 13.33
N ARG A 203 -11.79 -11.84 12.94
CA ARG A 203 -10.63 -12.54 13.54
C ARG A 203 -10.52 -12.28 15.03
N ASN A 204 -10.63 -11.01 15.44
CA ASN A 204 -10.56 -10.62 16.85
C ASN A 204 -11.72 -11.19 17.68
N LEU A 205 -12.93 -11.21 17.12
CA LEU A 205 -14.11 -11.79 17.77
C LEU A 205 -13.95 -13.30 17.98
N LEU A 206 -13.49 -14.03 16.97
CA LEU A 206 -13.33 -15.48 17.05
C LEU A 206 -12.24 -15.92 18.03
N VAL A 207 -11.28 -15.07 18.38
CA VAL A 207 -10.31 -15.34 19.45
C VAL A 207 -11.01 -15.45 20.83
N LYS A 208 -12.16 -14.75 21.00
CA LYS A 208 -12.98 -14.81 22.23
C LYS A 208 -13.88 -16.04 22.29
N VAL A 209 -13.88 -16.89 21.27
CA VAL A 209 -14.77 -18.05 21.14
C VAL A 209 -13.96 -19.34 21.12
N PRO A 210 -14.38 -20.37 21.90
CA PRO A 210 -13.75 -21.70 21.87
C PRO A 210 -13.70 -22.27 20.44
N ARG A 211 -12.61 -22.97 20.09
CA ARG A 211 -12.36 -23.48 18.73
C ARG A 211 -13.54 -24.24 18.12
N HIS A 212 -14.19 -25.10 18.89
CA HIS A 212 -15.32 -25.92 18.43
C HIS A 212 -16.55 -25.08 18.03
N ALA A 213 -16.73 -23.88 18.58
CA ALA A 213 -17.87 -22.99 18.34
C ALA A 213 -17.57 -21.91 17.29
N GLN A 214 -16.30 -21.71 16.91
CA GLN A 214 -15.90 -20.60 16.01
C GLN A 214 -16.63 -20.62 14.67
N ALA A 215 -16.83 -21.79 14.06
CA ALA A 215 -17.52 -21.90 12.78
C ALA A 215 -18.99 -21.46 12.87
N MET A 216 -19.67 -21.87 13.94
CA MET A 216 -21.06 -21.49 14.22
C MET A 216 -21.18 -19.99 14.47
N VAL A 217 -20.35 -19.45 15.38
CA VAL A 217 -20.35 -18.00 15.70
C VAL A 217 -19.99 -17.17 14.47
N ALA A 218 -19.00 -17.60 13.68
CA ALA A 218 -18.66 -16.91 12.43
C ALA A 218 -19.83 -16.88 11.44
N SER A 219 -20.60 -17.96 11.32
CA SER A 219 -21.79 -18.02 10.47
C SER A 219 -22.88 -17.10 10.99
N LEU A 220 -23.09 -17.08 12.30
CA LEU A 220 -24.06 -16.20 12.94
C LEU A 220 -23.72 -14.72 12.72
N VAL A 221 -22.48 -14.30 12.99
CA VAL A 221 -22.05 -12.90 12.80
C VAL A 221 -22.09 -12.49 11.31
N ARG A 222 -21.84 -13.41 10.37
CA ARG A 222 -21.95 -13.11 8.93
C ARG A 222 -23.35 -12.71 8.50
N THR A 223 -24.40 -13.15 9.19
CA THR A 223 -25.79 -12.79 8.86
C THR A 223 -26.05 -11.30 8.98
N ILE A 224 -25.33 -10.59 9.86
CA ILE A 224 -25.38 -9.14 10.00
C ILE A 224 -25.01 -8.45 8.67
N PHE A 225 -23.91 -8.91 8.07
CA PHE A 225 -23.37 -8.36 6.82
C PHE A 225 -24.10 -8.85 5.56
N ALA A 226 -25.02 -9.80 5.70
CA ALA A 226 -25.85 -10.31 4.60
C ALA A 226 -27.10 -9.45 4.38
N GLN A 227 -27.43 -8.56 5.31
CA GLN A 227 -28.60 -7.72 5.21
C GLN A 227 -28.47 -6.69 4.07
N GLU A 228 -29.63 -6.28 3.52
CA GLU A 228 -29.67 -5.38 2.36
C GLU A 228 -29.99 -3.94 2.73
N ARG A 229 -30.59 -3.71 3.88
CA ARG A 229 -30.94 -2.38 4.38
C ARG A 229 -30.20 -2.09 5.69
N PRO A 230 -29.88 -0.82 5.97
CA PRO A 230 -29.23 -0.43 7.21
C PRO A 230 -29.99 -0.91 8.45
N GLU A 231 -31.31 -0.69 8.49
CA GLU A 231 -32.17 -1.03 9.63
C GLU A 231 -32.13 -2.54 9.93
N ASP A 232 -32.16 -3.36 8.89
CA ASP A 232 -32.09 -4.81 9.02
C ASP A 232 -30.73 -5.26 9.55
N ALA A 233 -29.63 -4.60 9.13
CA ALA A 233 -28.30 -4.92 9.63
C ALA A 233 -28.15 -4.59 11.12
N TRP A 234 -28.71 -3.48 11.58
CA TRP A 234 -28.73 -3.11 13.00
C TRP A 234 -29.59 -4.05 13.82
N ALA A 235 -30.84 -4.32 13.39
CA ALA A 235 -31.72 -5.28 14.07
C ALA A 235 -31.09 -6.69 14.14
N GLN A 236 -30.45 -7.13 13.07
CA GLN A 236 -29.75 -8.41 13.04
C GLN A 236 -28.53 -8.43 13.98
N LEU A 237 -27.83 -7.31 14.14
CA LEU A 237 -26.71 -7.21 15.09
C LEU A 237 -27.22 -7.39 16.52
N GLU A 238 -28.33 -6.75 16.92
CA GLU A 238 -28.95 -6.89 18.24
C GLU A 238 -29.34 -8.35 18.51
N GLN A 239 -30.01 -9.00 17.55
CA GLN A 239 -30.37 -10.41 17.66
C GLN A 239 -29.14 -11.32 17.82
N VAL A 240 -28.06 -11.05 17.08
CA VAL A 240 -26.82 -11.83 17.18
C VAL A 240 -26.15 -11.63 18.54
N VAL A 241 -26.15 -10.41 19.10
CA VAL A 241 -25.65 -10.12 20.44
C VAL A 241 -26.42 -10.93 21.50
N GLU A 242 -27.74 -10.95 21.43
CA GLU A 242 -28.59 -11.74 22.34
C GLU A 242 -28.30 -13.25 22.22
N GLN A 243 -28.20 -13.77 21.00
CA GLN A 243 -27.89 -15.18 20.76
C GLN A 243 -26.50 -15.56 21.26
N LEU A 244 -25.51 -14.68 21.13
CA LEU A 244 -24.16 -14.91 21.69
C LEU A 244 -24.20 -14.95 23.22
N ARG A 245 -24.98 -14.06 23.87
CA ARG A 245 -25.18 -14.09 25.34
C ARG A 245 -25.86 -15.38 25.81
N ALA A 246 -26.93 -15.76 25.12
CA ALA A 246 -27.66 -17.01 25.41
C ALA A 246 -26.77 -18.25 25.22
N GLY A 247 -25.88 -18.21 24.21
CA GLY A 247 -24.90 -19.27 23.92
C GLY A 247 -23.69 -19.28 24.85
N ARG A 248 -23.64 -18.44 25.87
CA ARG A 248 -22.51 -18.28 26.83
C ARG A 248 -21.22 -17.74 26.17
N PHE A 249 -21.33 -16.97 25.12
CA PHE A 249 -20.21 -16.26 24.45
C PHE A 249 -20.23 -14.78 24.84
N GLY A 250 -20.28 -14.46 26.13
CA GLY A 250 -20.43 -13.10 26.64
C GLY A 250 -19.35 -12.15 26.14
N ASP A 251 -18.08 -12.54 26.18
CA ASP A 251 -16.96 -11.72 25.69
C ASP A 251 -17.07 -11.36 24.20
N ALA A 252 -17.60 -12.29 23.39
CA ALA A 252 -17.82 -12.05 21.96
C ALA A 252 -19.03 -11.13 21.73
N ALA A 253 -20.09 -11.28 22.54
CA ALA A 253 -21.25 -10.41 22.51
C ALA A 253 -20.90 -8.96 22.88
N GLU A 254 -20.15 -8.79 23.98
CA GLU A 254 -19.69 -7.48 24.44
C GLU A 254 -18.81 -6.79 23.38
N LEU A 255 -17.84 -7.54 22.80
CA LEU A 255 -16.98 -7.01 21.74
C LEU A 255 -17.79 -6.58 20.49
N LEU A 256 -18.83 -7.35 20.13
CA LEU A 256 -19.69 -7.02 18.98
C LEU A 256 -20.52 -5.77 19.27
N GLU A 257 -21.09 -5.67 20.45
CA GLU A 257 -21.91 -4.53 20.88
C GLU A 257 -21.09 -3.24 20.95
N GLN A 258 -19.91 -3.28 21.58
CA GLN A 258 -19.01 -2.14 21.67
C GLN A 258 -18.49 -1.67 20.29
N ALA A 259 -18.34 -2.58 19.35
CA ALA A 259 -17.83 -2.28 18.02
C ALA A 259 -18.95 -2.00 17.00
N ALA A 260 -20.23 -2.02 17.37
CA ALA A 260 -21.36 -1.98 16.46
C ALA A 260 -21.30 -0.79 15.49
N GLN A 261 -21.11 0.43 16.01
CA GLN A 261 -21.02 1.64 15.20
C GLN A 261 -19.84 1.60 14.24
N ASP A 262 -18.67 1.18 14.74
CA ASP A 262 -17.43 1.12 13.95
C ASP A 262 -17.49 0.05 12.85
N VAL A 263 -18.19 -1.07 13.09
CA VAL A 263 -18.30 -2.20 12.15
C VAL A 263 -19.40 -2.00 11.12
N LEU A 264 -20.44 -1.24 11.45
CA LEU A 264 -21.57 -0.92 10.58
C LEU A 264 -21.53 0.51 9.99
N ALA A 265 -20.45 1.27 10.18
CA ALA A 265 -20.34 2.64 9.65
C ALA A 265 -20.56 2.70 8.12
N TYR A 266 -20.21 1.65 7.38
CA TYR A 266 -20.43 1.55 5.94
C TYR A 266 -21.92 1.62 5.54
N THR A 267 -22.85 1.32 6.44
CA THR A 267 -24.30 1.29 6.16
C THR A 267 -24.86 2.69 5.88
N GLY A 268 -24.20 3.75 6.33
CA GLY A 268 -24.54 5.14 5.99
C GLY A 268 -24.24 5.54 4.54
N PHE A 269 -23.69 4.63 3.71
CA PHE A 269 -23.34 4.89 2.31
C PHE A 269 -24.21 4.07 1.35
N PRO A 270 -24.24 4.45 0.04
CA PRO A 270 -24.99 3.70 -0.97
C PRO A 270 -24.62 2.20 -0.98
N ARG A 271 -25.60 1.35 -1.23
CA ARG A 271 -25.47 -0.10 -1.18
C ARG A 271 -24.31 -0.67 -2.01
N ASP A 272 -24.04 -0.06 -3.16
CA ASP A 272 -22.97 -0.47 -4.08
C ASP A 272 -21.55 -0.31 -3.49
N VAL A 273 -21.44 0.55 -2.46
CA VAL A 273 -20.17 0.77 -1.73
C VAL A 273 -19.92 -0.31 -0.68
N TRP A 274 -20.95 -0.85 -0.06
CA TRP A 274 -20.87 -1.69 1.14
C TRP A 274 -19.79 -2.78 1.03
N ARG A 275 -19.88 -3.63 -0.01
CA ARG A 275 -18.94 -4.74 -0.20
C ARG A 275 -17.50 -4.31 -0.41
N LYS A 276 -17.28 -3.07 -0.81
CA LYS A 276 -15.95 -2.51 -1.08
C LYS A 276 -15.41 -1.78 0.13
N ALA A 277 -16.27 -1.17 0.95
CA ALA A 277 -15.93 -0.32 2.07
C ALA A 277 -15.83 -1.05 3.42
N TRP A 278 -16.57 -2.15 3.63
CA TRP A 278 -16.62 -2.84 4.92
C TRP A 278 -15.35 -3.60 5.32
N SER A 279 -14.39 -3.74 4.44
CA SER A 279 -13.15 -4.46 4.72
C SER A 279 -11.94 -3.90 3.98
N ASN A 280 -10.77 -4.20 4.53
CA ASN A 280 -9.48 -3.84 3.95
C ASN A 280 -8.95 -4.87 2.92
N ASN A 281 -9.83 -5.71 2.36
CA ASN A 281 -9.45 -6.75 1.39
C ASN A 281 -8.65 -6.24 0.18
N PRO A 282 -8.93 -5.05 -0.40
CA PRO A 282 -8.10 -4.52 -1.47
C PRO A 282 -6.65 -4.28 -1.03
N GLN A 283 -6.47 -3.77 0.18
CA GLN A 283 -5.18 -3.52 0.81
C GLN A 283 -4.48 -4.83 1.19
N GLU A 284 -5.23 -5.84 1.67
CA GLU A 284 -4.66 -7.15 2.01
C GLU A 284 -3.99 -7.84 0.80
N ARG A 285 -4.56 -7.69 -0.41
CA ARG A 285 -3.94 -8.22 -1.64
C ARG A 285 -2.63 -7.50 -1.95
N LEU A 286 -2.64 -6.18 -1.84
CA LEU A 286 -1.45 -5.35 -2.01
C LEU A 286 -0.36 -5.72 -1.00
N ASN A 287 -0.73 -5.85 0.28
CA ASN A 287 0.17 -6.27 1.35
C ASN A 287 0.76 -7.67 1.12
N LYS A 288 -0.03 -8.58 0.57
CA LYS A 288 0.45 -9.93 0.21
C LYS A 288 1.51 -9.86 -0.89
N GLU A 289 1.34 -8.98 -1.88
CA GLU A 289 2.32 -8.77 -2.94
C GLU A 289 3.59 -8.10 -2.40
N ILE A 290 3.46 -7.10 -1.53
CA ILE A 290 4.60 -6.48 -0.85
C ILE A 290 5.38 -7.53 -0.04
N ARG A 291 4.67 -8.37 0.76
CA ARG A 291 5.29 -9.43 1.55
C ARG A 291 6.03 -10.43 0.68
N ARG A 292 5.42 -10.89 -0.42
CA ARG A 292 6.06 -11.82 -1.36
C ARG A 292 7.43 -11.34 -1.82
N ARG A 293 7.58 -10.04 -2.05
CA ARG A 293 8.84 -9.42 -2.52
C ARG A 293 9.77 -9.07 -1.36
N SER A 294 9.25 -8.59 -0.23
CA SER A 294 10.07 -8.23 0.94
C SER A 294 10.62 -9.45 1.69
N ASP A 295 9.89 -10.56 1.72
CA ASP A 295 10.32 -11.80 2.39
C ASP A 295 11.58 -12.41 1.74
N VAL A 296 11.81 -12.16 0.45
CA VAL A 296 13.03 -12.56 -0.24
C VAL A 296 14.27 -11.84 0.33
N VAL A 297 14.11 -10.58 0.74
CA VAL A 297 15.17 -9.79 1.38
C VAL A 297 15.37 -10.24 2.84
N GLY A 298 14.26 -10.53 3.53
CA GLY A 298 14.21 -10.98 4.92
C GLY A 298 14.59 -9.91 5.95
N LEU A 299 15.76 -9.30 5.84
CA LEU A 299 16.25 -8.22 6.71
C LEU A 299 16.79 -7.06 5.86
N PHE A 300 16.14 -5.92 5.94
CA PHE A 300 16.55 -4.73 5.23
C PHE A 300 17.71 -4.01 5.91
N PRO A 301 18.69 -3.48 5.14
CA PRO A 301 19.82 -2.77 5.70
C PRO A 301 19.48 -1.41 6.30
N SER A 302 18.39 -0.77 5.84
CA SER A 302 17.92 0.53 6.29
C SER A 302 16.45 0.77 5.91
N ARG A 303 15.82 1.81 6.45
CA ARG A 303 14.45 2.22 6.08
C ARG A 303 14.34 2.70 4.64
N GLU A 304 15.37 3.36 4.13
CA GLU A 304 15.44 3.80 2.74
C GLU A 304 15.37 2.61 1.79
N ALA A 305 16.00 1.49 2.15
CA ALA A 305 15.92 0.25 1.37
C ALA A 305 14.49 -0.35 1.38
N VAL A 306 13.75 -0.22 2.51
CA VAL A 306 12.31 -0.58 2.56
C VAL A 306 11.50 0.33 1.66
N ILE A 307 11.70 1.66 1.77
CA ILE A 307 10.99 2.66 0.95
C ILE A 307 11.23 2.39 -0.54
N ARG A 308 12.47 2.08 -0.93
CA ARG A 308 12.84 1.78 -2.32
C ARG A 308 12.08 0.58 -2.85
N LEU A 309 12.13 -0.55 -2.15
CA LEU A 309 11.48 -1.78 -2.62
C LEU A 309 9.96 -1.64 -2.57
N VAL A 310 9.40 -1.30 -1.41
CA VAL A 310 7.95 -1.19 -1.24
C VAL A 310 7.39 -0.08 -2.11
N GLY A 311 8.08 1.06 -2.20
CA GLY A 311 7.69 2.18 -3.03
C GLY A 311 7.66 1.84 -4.52
N ALA A 312 8.67 1.09 -5.02
CA ALA A 312 8.69 0.63 -6.41
C ALA A 312 7.52 -0.33 -6.72
N VAL A 313 7.24 -1.28 -5.80
CA VAL A 313 6.09 -2.19 -5.91
C VAL A 313 4.77 -1.41 -5.93
N LEU A 314 4.64 -0.42 -5.08
CA LEU A 314 3.44 0.40 -4.98
C LEU A 314 3.26 1.31 -6.21
N ALA A 315 4.35 1.88 -6.74
CA ALA A 315 4.31 2.69 -7.95
C ALA A 315 3.85 1.85 -9.16
N GLU A 316 4.40 0.63 -9.34
CA GLU A 316 3.98 -0.30 -10.37
C GLU A 316 2.48 -0.65 -10.26
N GLN A 317 2.02 -0.97 -9.05
CA GLN A 317 0.61 -1.30 -8.84
C GLN A 317 -0.32 -0.09 -9.02
N HIS A 318 0.16 1.12 -8.72
CA HIS A 318 -0.57 2.36 -8.96
C HIS A 318 -0.82 2.55 -10.45
N ASP A 319 0.19 2.37 -11.28
CA ASP A 319 0.09 2.48 -12.74
C ASP A 319 -0.86 1.42 -13.33
N GLU A 320 -0.81 0.18 -12.84
CA GLU A 320 -1.76 -0.86 -13.22
C GLU A 320 -3.21 -0.50 -12.87
N TRP A 321 -3.44 0.11 -11.70
CA TRP A 321 -4.78 0.52 -11.29
C TRP A 321 -5.31 1.71 -12.08
N ALA A 322 -4.44 2.62 -12.51
CA ALA A 322 -4.80 3.78 -13.31
C ALA A 322 -5.39 3.40 -14.68
N VAL A 323 -4.86 2.34 -15.31
CA VAL A 323 -5.35 1.82 -16.59
C VAL A 323 -6.40 0.71 -16.43
N GLY A 324 -6.66 0.26 -15.21
CA GLY A 324 -7.58 -0.81 -14.88
C GLY A 324 -9.05 -0.41 -14.97
N ARG A 325 -9.95 -1.35 -14.66
CA ARG A 325 -11.39 -1.06 -14.56
C ARG A 325 -11.68 -0.18 -13.35
N ARG A 326 -12.65 0.72 -13.49
CA ARG A 326 -13.18 1.52 -12.39
C ARG A 326 -13.56 0.63 -11.21
N TYR A 327 -13.19 1.07 -10.03
CA TYR A 327 -13.51 0.36 -8.78
C TYR A 327 -14.91 0.73 -8.27
N LEU A 328 -15.31 2.00 -8.41
CA LEU A 328 -16.65 2.50 -8.10
C LEU A 328 -17.23 3.22 -9.33
N ALA A 329 -18.55 3.19 -9.46
CA ALA A 329 -19.25 3.99 -10.46
C ALA A 329 -19.19 5.48 -10.07
N ILE A 330 -19.10 6.37 -11.06
CA ILE A 330 -19.03 7.82 -10.83
C ILE A 330 -20.28 8.32 -10.11
N GLU A 331 -21.45 7.79 -10.47
CA GLU A 331 -22.73 8.12 -9.84
C GLU A 331 -22.72 7.79 -8.34
N THR A 332 -22.18 6.62 -7.99
CA THR A 332 -22.05 6.20 -6.58
C THR A 332 -21.12 7.13 -5.81
N ILE A 333 -20.03 7.59 -6.41
CA ILE A 333 -19.11 8.55 -5.78
C ILE A 333 -19.80 9.89 -5.57
N LYS A 334 -20.51 10.43 -6.57
CA LYS A 334 -21.24 11.69 -6.46
C LYS A 334 -22.28 11.64 -5.33
N ILE A 335 -23.07 10.57 -5.27
CA ILE A 335 -24.06 10.37 -4.19
C ILE A 335 -23.34 10.32 -2.84
N SER A 336 -22.26 9.57 -2.71
CA SER A 336 -21.50 9.45 -1.46
C SER A 336 -20.91 10.78 -0.99
N GLN A 337 -20.54 11.68 -1.90
CA GLN A 337 -20.00 13.01 -1.55
C GLN A 337 -21.11 13.95 -1.01
N THR A 338 -22.33 13.81 -1.50
CA THR A 338 -23.49 14.62 -1.08
C THR A 338 -24.26 14.00 0.09
N THR A 339 -24.01 12.74 0.42
CA THR A 339 -24.65 12.07 1.56
C THR A 339 -24.18 12.75 2.85
N VAL A 340 -25.13 13.39 3.54
CA VAL A 340 -24.93 13.76 4.95
C VAL A 340 -25.03 12.45 5.72
N ILE A 341 -23.97 12.07 6.40
CA ILE A 341 -23.97 10.90 7.26
C ILE A 341 -24.85 11.26 8.45
N GLU A 342 -26.13 10.86 8.39
CA GLU A 342 -27.00 10.94 9.57
C GLU A 342 -26.34 10.11 10.67
N GLU A 343 -26.43 10.60 11.92
CA GLU A 343 -25.90 9.87 13.07
C GLU A 343 -26.42 8.44 13.02
N VAL A 344 -25.48 7.49 12.93
CA VAL A 344 -25.80 6.05 12.91
C VAL A 344 -26.60 5.74 14.18
N PRO A 345 -27.71 4.99 14.10
CA PRO A 345 -28.55 4.70 15.25
C PRO A 345 -27.71 4.22 16.43
N GLN A 346 -27.82 4.89 17.57
CA GLN A 346 -27.18 4.40 18.79
C GLN A 346 -27.98 3.19 19.30
N LEU A 347 -27.27 2.11 19.58
CA LEU A 347 -27.87 1.00 20.34
C LEU A 347 -28.47 1.57 21.63
N GLN A 348 -29.79 1.40 21.81
CA GLN A 348 -30.41 1.74 23.07
C GLN A 348 -29.79 0.84 24.14
N ALA A 349 -29.07 1.43 25.08
CA ALA A 349 -28.56 0.70 26.22
C ALA A 349 -29.75 -0.01 26.87
N ALA A 350 -29.73 -1.33 26.90
CA ALA A 350 -30.70 -2.12 27.63
C ALA A 350 -30.64 -1.66 29.09
N THR A 351 -31.63 -0.88 29.50
CA THR A 351 -31.85 -0.57 30.93
C THR A 351 -32.08 -1.90 31.63
N ALA A 352 -31.16 -2.26 32.49
CA ALA A 352 -31.17 -3.44 33.34
C ALA A 352 -32.37 -3.41 34.31
#